data_50128004fbd4349b0111224edb98b05c
#
_entry.id   50128004fbd4349b0111224edb98b05c
#
_cell.length_a   1.000
_cell.length_b   1.000
_cell.length_c   1.000
_cell.angle_alpha   90.00
_cell.angle_beta   90.00
_cell.angle_gamma   90.00
#
_symmetry.space_group_name_H-M   'P 1'
#
loop_
_entity.id
_entity.type
_entity.pdbx_description
1 polymer ?
#
loop_
_entity_poly.entity_id
_entity_poly.type
_entity_poly.pdbx_seq_one_letter_code
_entity_poly.pdbx_strand_id
1 'polypeptide(L)'
;MQTASLPVVVKGKNIAVTPALEQHVRAKAAKLERIFANHPAANVEAVLRTEKDGHIAEITLYVGGYVLRGESRTPDMYHSINKSFERIEGQLRKFKT
;
A
#
# COMPACT_ATOMS: atom_id res chain seq x y z
N MET A 1 2.64 19.36 16.22
CA MET A 1 3.04 18.82 15.96
C MET A 1 2.75 17.82 15.15
N GLN A 2 3.20 17.09 14.95
CA GLN A 2 3.04 16.16 14.01
C GLN A 2 2.26 15.07 14.43
N THR A 3 1.21 14.80 13.86
CA THR A 3 0.48 13.65 14.20
C THR A 3 1.22 12.46 13.70
N ALA A 4 1.06 11.39 14.36
CA ALA A 4 1.66 10.16 13.96
C ALA A 4 1.12 9.78 12.61
N SER A 5 1.97 9.61 11.65
CA SER A 5 1.50 9.13 10.38
C SER A 5 1.52 7.60 10.40
N LEU A 6 0.80 7.05 9.47
CA LEU A 6 0.72 5.61 9.29
C LEU A 6 2.11 5.06 9.00
N PRO A 7 2.60 4.10 9.78
CA PRO A 7 3.88 3.47 9.47
C PRO A 7 3.82 2.73 8.15
N VAL A 8 4.79 2.97 7.30
CA VAL A 8 4.84 2.36 5.98
C VAL A 8 6.24 1.81 5.76
N VAL A 9 6.31 0.55 5.38
CA VAL A 9 7.56 -0.11 5.03
C VAL A 9 7.50 -0.50 3.57
N VAL A 10 8.51 -0.13 2.79
CA VAL A 10 8.56 -0.44 1.37
C VAL A 10 9.79 -1.28 1.11
N LYS A 11 9.58 -2.46 0.53
CA LYS A 11 10.66 -3.38 0.21
C LYS A 11 10.66 -3.68 -1.28
N GLY A 12 11.86 -3.89 -1.83
CA GLY A 12 11.99 -4.26 -3.23
C GLY A 12 12.60 -5.63 -3.37
N LYS A 13 12.11 -6.40 -4.33
CA LYS A 13 12.70 -7.69 -4.70
C LYS A 13 13.11 -7.62 -6.15
N ASN A 14 14.39 -7.73 -6.40
CA ASN A 14 14.95 -7.64 -7.75
C ASN A 14 14.76 -6.26 -8.37
N ILE A 15 14.47 -5.26 -7.54
CA ILE A 15 14.43 -3.88 -8.00
C ILE A 15 14.86 -3.00 -6.85
N ALA A 16 15.39 -1.84 -7.19
CA ALA A 16 15.74 -0.86 -6.19
C ALA A 16 14.52 0.01 -5.90
N VAL A 17 14.26 0.27 -4.64
CA VAL A 17 13.18 1.17 -4.28
C VAL A 17 13.73 2.58 -4.33
N THR A 18 13.32 3.32 -5.37
CA THR A 18 13.77 4.70 -5.52
C THR A 18 13.00 5.62 -4.57
N PRO A 19 13.53 6.81 -4.29
CA PRO A 19 12.76 7.76 -3.48
C PRO A 19 11.40 8.10 -4.08
N ALA A 20 11.32 8.13 -5.41
CA ALA A 20 10.05 8.43 -6.07
C ALA A 20 9.03 7.31 -5.84
N LEU A 21 9.46 6.06 -5.91
CA LEU A 21 8.57 4.95 -5.65
C LEU A 21 8.11 4.93 -4.20
N GLU A 22 9.05 5.18 -3.29
CA GLU A 22 8.70 5.21 -1.87
C GLU A 22 7.72 6.32 -1.57
N GLN A 23 7.92 7.50 -2.12
CA GLN A 23 7.01 8.61 -1.90
C GLN A 23 5.63 8.30 -2.48
N HIS A 24 5.59 7.62 -3.60
CA HIS A 24 4.31 7.28 -4.21
C HIS A 24 3.51 6.35 -3.30
N VAL A 25 4.19 5.33 -2.74
CA VAL A 25 3.53 4.42 -1.81
C VAL A 25 3.04 5.18 -0.58
N ARG A 26 3.88 6.05 -0.03
CA ARG A 26 3.51 6.79 1.17
C ARG A 26 2.33 7.74 0.92
N ALA A 27 2.29 8.35 -0.25
CA ALA A 27 1.18 9.23 -0.60
C ALA A 27 -0.13 8.46 -0.68
N LYS A 28 -0.07 7.27 -1.27
CA LYS A 28 -1.28 6.43 -1.36
C LYS A 28 -1.70 5.93 0.01
N ALA A 29 -0.73 5.59 0.86
CA ALA A 29 -1.05 5.14 2.22
C ALA A 29 -1.69 6.25 3.03
N ALA A 30 -1.22 7.48 2.87
CA ALA A 30 -1.79 8.61 3.59
C ALA A 30 -3.25 8.82 3.21
N LYS A 31 -3.56 8.63 1.92
CA LYS A 31 -4.90 8.76 1.46
C LYS A 31 -5.79 7.67 2.05
N LEU A 32 -5.25 6.47 2.12
CA LEU A 32 -5.95 5.34 2.69
C LEU A 32 -6.26 5.55 4.16
N GLU A 33 -5.33 6.20 4.87
CA GLU A 33 -5.48 6.44 6.29
C GLU A 33 -6.76 7.18 6.63
N ARG A 34 -7.23 8.02 5.74
CA ARG A 34 -8.46 8.78 5.97
C ARG A 34 -9.67 7.88 6.16
N ILE A 35 -9.61 6.68 5.59
CA ILE A 35 -10.75 5.77 5.65
C ILE A 35 -10.83 5.10 7.03
N PHE A 36 -9.68 4.90 7.69
CA PHE A 36 -9.68 4.24 8.99
C PHE A 36 -8.98 5.07 10.04
N ALA A 37 -9.18 6.38 10.00
CA ALA A 37 -8.46 7.30 10.86
C ALA A 37 -8.61 7.03 12.34
N ASN A 38 -9.64 6.33 12.74
CA ASN A 38 -9.89 6.07 14.15
C ASN A 38 -9.27 4.78 14.66
N HIS A 39 -8.55 4.04 13.83
CA HIS A 39 -7.94 2.81 14.28
C HIS A 39 -6.53 3.10 14.77
N PRO A 40 -6.23 2.79 16.03
CA PRO A 40 -4.93 3.16 16.58
C PRO A 40 -3.77 2.33 16.13
N ALA A 41 -3.98 1.08 15.80
CA ALA A 41 -2.89 0.21 15.43
C ALA A 41 -3.02 -0.18 13.97
N ALA A 42 -2.31 0.51 13.11
CA ALA A 42 -2.34 0.20 11.69
C ALA A 42 -0.95 0.39 11.11
N ASN A 43 -0.63 -0.40 10.10
CA ASN A 43 0.60 -0.19 9.35
C ASN A 43 0.46 -0.80 7.97
N VAL A 44 1.32 -0.35 7.06
CA VAL A 44 1.29 -0.79 5.67
C VAL A 44 2.64 -1.37 5.30
N GLU A 45 2.62 -2.48 4.62
CA GLU A 45 3.83 -3.07 4.07
C GLU A 45 3.66 -3.19 2.58
N ALA A 46 4.61 -2.67 1.83
CA ALA A 46 4.58 -2.73 0.37
C ALA A 46 5.78 -3.54 -0.10
N VAL A 47 5.54 -4.53 -0.93
CA VAL A 47 6.60 -5.31 -1.57
C VAL A 47 6.48 -5.09 -3.07
N LEU A 48 7.52 -4.54 -3.66
CA LEU A 48 7.56 -4.24 -5.08
C LEU A 48 8.55 -5.18 -5.73
N ARG A 49 8.13 -5.85 -6.80
CA ARG A 49 9.01 -6.78 -7.47
C ARG A 49 8.73 -6.81 -8.97
N THR A 50 9.70 -7.33 -9.71
CA THR A 50 9.52 -7.49 -11.14
C THR A 50 9.68 -8.96 -11.49
N GLU A 51 8.88 -9.44 -12.42
CA GLU A 51 8.95 -10.79 -12.93
C GLU A 51 8.74 -10.72 -14.43
N LYS A 52 9.74 -11.12 -15.17
CA LYS A 52 9.68 -11.04 -16.63
C LYS A 52 9.23 -9.65 -17.06
N ASP A 53 8.06 -9.54 -17.64
CA ASP A 53 7.59 -8.25 -18.11
C ASP A 53 6.66 -7.54 -17.16
N GLY A 54 6.48 -8.08 -15.97
CA GLY A 54 5.51 -7.52 -15.07
C GLY A 54 6.12 -6.79 -13.90
N HIS A 55 5.48 -5.71 -13.52
CA HIS A 55 5.80 -4.99 -12.30
C HIS A 55 4.69 -5.30 -11.31
N ILE A 56 5.05 -5.91 -10.20
CA ILE A 56 4.08 -6.38 -9.23
C ILE A 56 4.19 -5.58 -7.95
N ALA A 57 3.07 -5.08 -7.46
CA ALA A 57 3.01 -4.38 -6.18
C ALA A 57 2.08 -5.15 -5.27
N GLU A 58 2.61 -5.61 -4.15
CA GLU A 58 1.82 -6.31 -3.16
C GLU A 58 1.75 -5.44 -1.93
N ILE A 59 0.57 -4.98 -1.59
CA ILE A 59 0.36 -4.06 -0.48
C ILE A 59 -0.46 -4.78 0.58
N THR A 60 0.02 -4.72 1.82
CA THR A 60 -0.68 -5.32 2.94
C THR A 60 -0.96 -4.24 3.98
N LEU A 61 -2.21 -4.15 4.39
CA LEU A 61 -2.61 -3.22 5.44
C LEU A 61 -3.01 -4.03 6.66
N TYR A 62 -2.37 -3.74 7.79
CA TYR A 62 -2.73 -4.34 9.06
C TYR A 62 -3.50 -3.28 9.84
N VAL A 63 -4.72 -3.57 10.19
CA VAL A 63 -5.53 -2.61 10.95
C VAL A 63 -6.45 -3.33 11.89
N GLY A 64 -6.27 -3.05 13.19
CA GLY A 64 -7.18 -3.55 14.21
C GLY A 64 -7.37 -5.06 14.21
N GLY A 65 -6.36 -5.82 13.93
CA GLY A 65 -6.48 -7.27 13.92
C GLY A 65 -6.88 -7.85 12.57
N TYR A 66 -7.21 -6.99 11.61
CA TYR A 66 -7.53 -7.44 10.26
C TYR A 66 -6.33 -7.27 9.35
N VAL A 67 -6.22 -8.11 8.36
CA VAL A 67 -5.17 -8.03 7.36
C VAL A 67 -5.82 -7.93 6.00
N LEU A 68 -5.58 -6.82 5.31
CA LEU A 68 -6.13 -6.60 3.99
C LEU A 68 -4.98 -6.56 3.00
N ARG A 69 -5.14 -7.21 1.88
CA ARG A 69 -4.07 -7.30 0.91
C ARG A 69 -4.57 -7.00 -0.50
N GLY A 70 -3.78 -6.23 -1.22
CA GLY A 70 -4.02 -5.98 -2.62
C GLY A 70 -2.77 -6.25 -3.42
N GLU A 71 -2.89 -6.94 -4.54
CA GLU A 71 -1.77 -7.25 -5.39
C GLU A 71 -2.15 -6.98 -6.82
N SER A 72 -1.26 -6.36 -7.58
CA SER A 72 -1.53 -6.06 -8.98
C SER A 72 -0.25 -6.15 -9.80
N ARG A 73 -0.39 -6.60 -11.03
CA ARG A 73 0.70 -6.74 -11.97
C ARG A 73 0.37 -5.95 -13.22
N THR A 74 1.23 -5.03 -13.59
CA THR A 74 1.06 -4.22 -14.79
C THR A 74 2.42 -3.95 -15.40
N PRO A 75 2.49 -3.37 -16.59
CA PRO A 75 3.78 -2.99 -17.17
C PRO A 75 4.44 -1.80 -16.50
N ASP A 76 3.76 -1.13 -15.56
CA ASP A 76 4.28 0.06 -14.91
C ASP A 76 4.09 -0.03 -13.40
N MET A 77 5.20 0.08 -12.64
CA MET A 77 5.13 -0.10 -11.21
C MET A 77 4.21 0.91 -10.51
N TYR A 78 4.20 2.16 -10.97
CA TYR A 78 3.32 3.16 -10.35
C TYR A 78 1.86 2.77 -10.53
N HIS A 79 1.52 2.26 -11.68
CA HIS A 79 0.16 1.81 -11.94
C HIS A 79 -0.18 0.60 -11.07
N SER A 80 0.78 -0.31 -10.91
CA SER A 80 0.55 -1.49 -10.05
C SER A 80 0.31 -1.06 -8.61
N ILE A 81 1.07 -0.09 -8.12
CA ILE A 81 0.87 0.43 -6.78
C ILE A 81 -0.53 1.01 -6.64
N ASN A 82 -0.94 1.82 -7.61
CA ASN A 82 -2.27 2.43 -7.56
C ASN A 82 -3.37 1.39 -7.50
N LYS A 83 -3.28 0.38 -8.37
CA LYS A 83 -4.33 -0.64 -8.41
C LYS A 83 -4.36 -1.47 -7.14
N SER A 84 -3.20 -1.75 -6.56
CA SER A 84 -3.16 -2.52 -5.32
C SER A 84 -3.81 -1.76 -4.17
N PHE A 85 -3.57 -0.46 -4.07
CA PHE A 85 -4.22 0.35 -3.06
C PHE A 85 -5.72 0.45 -3.30
N GLU A 86 -6.14 0.52 -4.56
CA GLU A 86 -7.57 0.55 -4.87
C GLU A 86 -8.26 -0.72 -4.39
N ARG A 87 -7.59 -1.86 -4.51
CA ARG A 87 -8.18 -3.11 -4.05
C ARG A 87 -8.35 -3.12 -2.53
N ILE A 88 -7.37 -2.59 -1.81
CA ILE A 88 -7.49 -2.49 -0.36
C ILE A 88 -8.58 -1.53 0.03
N GLU A 89 -8.67 -0.42 -0.68
CA GLU A 89 -9.70 0.57 -0.40
C GLU A 89 -11.09 -0.02 -0.58
N GLY A 90 -11.27 -0.84 -1.62
CA GLY A 90 -12.54 -1.51 -1.84
C GLY A 90 -12.89 -2.46 -0.71
N GLN A 91 -11.88 -3.18 -0.19
CA GLN A 91 -12.12 -4.07 0.94
C GLN A 91 -12.49 -3.30 2.20
N LEU A 92 -11.81 -2.17 2.43
CA LEU A 92 -12.12 -1.35 3.60
C LEU A 92 -13.54 -0.82 3.57
N ARG A 93 -14.02 -0.43 2.40
CA ARG A 93 -15.37 0.09 2.29
C ARG A 93 -16.40 -0.96 2.65
N LYS A 94 -16.11 -2.21 2.33
CA LYS A 94 -17.03 -3.29 2.69
C LYS A 94 -17.11 -3.46 4.20
N PHE A 95 -15.99 -3.27 4.89
CA PHE A 95 -16.02 -3.37 6.33
C PHE A 95 -16.86 -2.30 6.99
N LYS A 96 -16.93 -1.13 6.36
CA LYS A 96 -17.64 -0.03 6.98
C LYS A 96 -19.15 -0.16 6.84
N THR A 97 -19.61 -0.93 5.92
CA THR A 97 -21.02 -1.15 5.79
C THR A 97 -21.45 -2.35 6.60
#